data_15525a1a961fbb0351ef231cb1938f79
#
_entry.id   15525a1a961fbb0351ef231cb1938f79
#
_cell.length_a   1.000
_cell.length_b   1.000
_cell.length_c   1.000
_cell.angle_alpha   90.00
_cell.angle_beta   90.00
_cell.angle_gamma   90.00
#
_symmetry.space_group_name_H-M   'P 1'
#
loop_
_entity.id
_entity.type
_entity.pdbx_description
1 polymer ?
#
loop_
_entity_poly.entity_id
_entity_poly.type
_entity_poly.pdbx_seq_one_letter_code
_entity_poly.pdbx_strand_id
1 'polypeptide(L)'
;MKKTLLSLAAATALAGFAVPASAQGMDKVKACFIYVGPVGDFGWSYQHDQGRLYAEEKLGDKLETAYLESVPEGADSERALERFARSGCNIIFTTSFGYMDATNKVAADFPDIKFEHATGYKREHPNVATYDSKFFQGRYVIGQIAAQVSETGSAGYIASFPIPEVIQGINSFMLGAQSIDPDFELKVVWVNTWFDPGKEADAAKVLLDGGVDILTQHTDSTAPMQVAAERGAHAFGQASDMIAFGPETQLTSIIDDWGPYYVERIEAVLDGTWEQQATWAGMAEGHVVMAPYTNMPDDVKAMAEETEAKITSGEFHPFTGPIMKQDGTEWLAEGEVAEDGELAGLNFYVQGIDDQLPQ
;
A
#
# COMPACT_ATOMS: atom_id res chain seq x y z
N MET A 1 -82.60 -33.98 -24.89
CA MET A 1 -81.90 -32.81 -24.34
C MET A 1 -80.77 -33.29 -23.47
N LYS A 2 -79.57 -33.29 -23.99
CA LYS A 2 -78.36 -33.77 -23.27
C LYS A 2 -77.59 -32.54 -22.77
N LYS A 3 -77.42 -32.40 -21.48
CA LYS A 3 -76.60 -31.36 -20.85
C LYS A 3 -75.14 -31.86 -20.72
N THR A 4 -74.21 -31.21 -21.40
CA THR A 4 -72.85 -31.44 -21.33
C THR A 4 -72.23 -30.57 -20.19
N LEU A 5 -71.62 -31.20 -19.18
CA LEU A 5 -70.88 -30.53 -18.14
C LEU A 5 -69.37 -30.37 -18.62
N LEU A 6 -68.91 -29.13 -18.70
CA LEU A 6 -67.55 -28.77 -18.90
C LEU A 6 -66.82 -28.74 -17.51
N SER A 7 -65.88 -29.60 -17.33
CA SER A 7 -64.94 -29.57 -16.15
C SER A 7 -63.78 -28.66 -16.47
N LEU A 8 -63.62 -27.58 -15.69
CA LEU A 8 -62.50 -26.66 -15.74
C LEU A 8 -61.40 -27.20 -14.79
N ALA A 9 -60.30 -27.68 -15.35
CA ALA A 9 -59.12 -28.05 -14.57
C ALA A 9 -58.26 -26.81 -14.34
N ALA A 10 -58.15 -26.37 -13.08
CA ALA A 10 -57.25 -25.30 -12.67
C ALA A 10 -55.83 -25.88 -12.48
N ALA A 11 -54.89 -25.52 -13.36
CA ALA A 11 -53.48 -25.84 -13.18
C ALA A 11 -52.84 -24.78 -12.23
N THR A 12 -52.55 -25.19 -11.02
CA THR A 12 -51.76 -24.39 -10.06
C THR A 12 -50.28 -24.47 -10.43
N ALA A 13 -49.71 -23.41 -11.01
CA ALA A 13 -48.29 -23.27 -11.21
C ALA A 13 -47.64 -22.96 -9.86
N LEU A 14 -46.91 -23.90 -9.30
CA LEU A 14 -45.95 -23.65 -8.20
C LEU A 14 -44.76 -22.87 -8.79
N ALA A 15 -44.72 -21.56 -8.55
CA ALA A 15 -43.53 -20.77 -8.73
C ALA A 15 -42.58 -21.14 -7.58
N GLY A 16 -41.61 -21.97 -7.86
CA GLY A 16 -40.50 -22.24 -6.95
C GLY A 16 -39.66 -20.95 -6.83
N PHE A 17 -39.75 -20.32 -5.68
CA PHE A 17 -38.76 -19.31 -5.30
C PHE A 17 -37.43 -20.04 -5.11
N ALA A 18 -36.47 -19.87 -6.03
CA ALA A 18 -35.10 -20.22 -5.81
C ALA A 18 -34.58 -19.30 -4.69
N VAL A 19 -34.46 -19.82 -3.49
CA VAL A 19 -33.69 -19.18 -2.40
C VAL A 19 -32.26 -19.14 -2.89
N PRO A 20 -31.61 -17.95 -2.96
CA PRO A 20 -30.18 -17.92 -3.26
C PRO A 20 -29.48 -18.81 -2.23
N ALA A 21 -28.64 -19.74 -2.71
CA ALA A 21 -27.80 -20.53 -1.83
C ALA A 21 -26.91 -19.52 -1.10
N SER A 22 -27.18 -19.28 0.17
CA SER A 22 -26.23 -18.57 1.03
C SER A 22 -24.95 -19.37 0.97
N ALA A 23 -23.83 -18.73 0.63
CA ALA A 23 -22.52 -19.35 0.68
C ALA A 23 -22.36 -19.93 2.09
N GLN A 24 -22.15 -21.25 2.18
CA GLN A 24 -22.01 -21.93 3.45
C GLN A 24 -20.65 -21.55 4.02
N GLY A 25 -20.61 -20.97 5.21
CA GLY A 25 -19.36 -20.66 5.91
C GLY A 25 -18.47 -21.91 6.10
N MET A 26 -17.21 -21.69 6.36
CA MET A 26 -16.19 -22.72 6.53
C MET A 26 -15.77 -22.79 8.00
N ASP A 27 -15.48 -23.99 8.52
CA ASP A 27 -14.96 -24.12 9.89
C ASP A 27 -13.50 -23.67 10.01
N LYS A 28 -12.75 -23.76 8.89
CA LYS A 28 -11.35 -23.38 8.79
C LYS A 28 -11.01 -22.87 7.39
N VAL A 29 -10.19 -21.83 7.33
CA VAL A 29 -9.66 -21.24 6.09
C VAL A 29 -8.16 -21.47 6.00
N LYS A 30 -7.68 -21.78 4.82
CA LYS A 30 -6.26 -21.72 4.46
C LYS A 30 -6.00 -20.46 3.66
N ALA A 31 -5.26 -19.50 4.26
CA ALA A 31 -4.81 -18.26 3.62
C ALA A 31 -3.36 -18.38 3.16
N CYS A 32 -3.10 -18.03 1.92
CA CYS A 32 -1.78 -18.14 1.32
C CYS A 32 -1.28 -16.78 0.86
N PHE A 33 0.03 -16.53 1.02
CA PHE A 33 0.63 -15.22 0.79
C PHE A 33 1.81 -15.34 -0.18
N ILE A 34 1.91 -14.43 -1.14
CA ILE A 34 3.03 -14.37 -2.09
C ILE A 34 3.71 -13.02 -1.95
N TYR A 35 4.95 -13.02 -1.49
CA TYR A 35 5.78 -11.84 -1.21
C TYR A 35 6.83 -11.65 -2.30
N VAL A 36 7.04 -10.39 -2.70
CA VAL A 36 8.03 -10.01 -3.73
C VAL A 36 9.46 -10.01 -3.21
N GLY A 37 9.65 -9.68 -1.94
CA GLY A 37 10.91 -9.71 -1.21
C GLY A 37 10.95 -10.79 -0.14
N PRO A 38 12.07 -10.91 0.58
CA PRO A 38 12.19 -11.79 1.74
C PRO A 38 11.44 -11.21 2.94
N VAL A 39 10.89 -12.07 3.81
CA VAL A 39 10.21 -11.62 5.05
C VAL A 39 11.17 -10.99 6.07
N GLY A 40 12.47 -11.04 5.84
CA GLY A 40 13.51 -10.42 6.67
C GLY A 40 14.04 -9.10 6.12
N ASP A 41 13.34 -8.47 5.14
CA ASP A 41 13.73 -7.17 4.56
C ASP A 41 13.54 -6.00 5.53
N PHE A 42 12.64 -6.14 6.51
CA PHE A 42 12.16 -5.11 7.43
C PHE A 42 11.43 -3.94 6.74
N GLY A 43 10.99 -4.14 5.50
CA GLY A 43 10.18 -3.22 4.72
C GLY A 43 8.82 -3.83 4.38
N TRP A 44 8.46 -3.76 3.10
CA TRP A 44 7.16 -4.18 2.58
C TRP A 44 6.81 -5.64 2.86
N SER A 45 7.67 -6.59 2.45
CA SER A 45 7.39 -8.02 2.61
C SER A 45 7.36 -8.44 4.09
N TYR A 46 8.24 -7.87 4.91
CA TYR A 46 8.21 -8.04 6.37
C TYR A 46 6.87 -7.59 6.94
N GLN A 47 6.40 -6.40 6.56
CA GLN A 47 5.18 -5.83 7.14
C GLN A 47 3.92 -6.61 6.72
N HIS A 48 3.87 -7.11 5.49
CA HIS A 48 2.84 -8.06 5.07
C HIS A 48 2.88 -9.36 5.88
N ASP A 49 4.07 -9.89 6.18
CA ASP A 49 4.20 -11.08 7.02
C ASP A 49 3.80 -10.82 8.48
N GLN A 50 4.07 -9.62 9.03
CA GLN A 50 3.53 -9.22 10.33
C GLN A 50 2.00 -9.23 10.33
N GLY A 51 1.36 -8.75 9.25
CA GLY A 51 -0.08 -8.85 9.06
C GLY A 51 -0.59 -10.30 9.04
N ARG A 52 0.12 -11.21 8.36
CA ARG A 52 -0.18 -12.64 8.36
C ARG A 52 -0.08 -13.25 9.78
N LEU A 53 1.00 -12.94 10.51
CA LEU A 53 1.20 -13.41 11.89
C LEU A 53 0.12 -12.85 12.82
N TYR A 54 -0.27 -11.59 12.66
CA TYR A 54 -1.40 -11.01 13.39
C TYR A 54 -2.70 -11.78 13.13
N ALA A 55 -2.98 -12.14 11.87
CA ALA A 55 -4.17 -12.91 11.54
C ALA A 55 -4.12 -14.32 12.16
N GLU A 56 -2.96 -15.00 12.19
CA GLU A 56 -2.77 -16.29 12.90
C GLU A 56 -3.08 -16.15 14.40
N GLU A 57 -2.58 -15.10 15.04
CA GLU A 57 -2.85 -14.85 16.46
C GLU A 57 -4.34 -14.63 16.75
N LYS A 58 -5.02 -13.84 15.90
CA LYS A 58 -6.43 -13.47 16.08
C LYS A 58 -7.39 -14.62 15.80
N LEU A 59 -7.13 -15.40 14.74
CA LEU A 59 -8.06 -16.42 14.26
C LEU A 59 -7.74 -17.83 14.79
N GLY A 60 -6.52 -18.06 15.28
CA GLY A 60 -6.11 -19.31 15.92
C GLY A 60 -6.42 -20.57 15.10
N ASP A 61 -7.11 -21.52 15.67
CA ASP A 61 -7.41 -22.82 15.04
C ASP A 61 -8.27 -22.72 13.77
N LYS A 62 -8.93 -21.58 13.54
CA LYS A 62 -9.75 -21.34 12.34
C LYS A 62 -8.93 -20.99 11.11
N LEU A 63 -7.64 -20.69 11.28
CA LEU A 63 -6.74 -20.28 10.21
C LEU A 63 -5.58 -21.26 10.06
N GLU A 64 -5.23 -21.56 8.82
CA GLU A 64 -3.95 -22.12 8.41
C GLU A 64 -3.32 -21.18 7.42
N THR A 65 -2.04 -20.83 7.59
CA THR A 65 -1.35 -19.99 6.62
C THR A 65 -0.20 -20.71 5.92
N ALA A 66 0.13 -20.26 4.73
CA ALA A 66 1.33 -20.61 4.00
C ALA A 66 1.83 -19.39 3.23
N TYR A 67 3.14 -19.26 3.04
CA TYR A 67 3.68 -18.18 2.22
C TYR A 67 4.81 -18.65 1.31
N LEU A 68 5.06 -17.86 0.28
CA LEU A 68 6.24 -17.90 -0.57
C LEU A 68 6.84 -16.51 -0.59
N GLU A 69 8.13 -16.41 -0.33
CA GLU A 69 8.89 -15.15 -0.34
C GLU A 69 9.83 -15.06 -1.54
N SER A 70 10.28 -13.84 -1.86
CA SER A 70 11.22 -13.57 -2.95
C SER A 70 10.74 -14.13 -4.29
N VAL A 71 9.44 -14.03 -4.57
CA VAL A 71 8.84 -14.48 -5.82
C VAL A 71 8.97 -13.36 -6.85
N PRO A 72 9.69 -13.55 -7.95
CA PRO A 72 9.77 -12.53 -8.99
C PRO A 72 8.41 -12.27 -9.65
N GLU A 73 8.18 -11.05 -10.06
CA GLU A 73 7.00 -10.66 -10.85
C GLU A 73 6.99 -11.36 -12.23
N GLY A 74 5.84 -11.44 -12.86
CA GLY A 74 5.65 -12.07 -14.17
C GLY A 74 5.41 -13.58 -14.09
N ALA A 75 6.13 -14.39 -14.86
CA ALA A 75 5.86 -15.81 -14.99
C ALA A 75 6.09 -16.64 -13.71
N ASP A 76 6.95 -16.16 -12.81
CA ASP A 76 7.20 -16.83 -11.53
C ASP A 76 6.03 -16.65 -10.57
N SER A 77 5.45 -15.46 -10.52
CA SER A 77 4.27 -15.19 -9.72
C SER A 77 3.05 -15.98 -10.20
N GLU A 78 2.87 -16.14 -11.52
CA GLU A 78 1.80 -16.99 -12.09
C GLU A 78 1.95 -18.45 -11.62
N ARG A 79 3.17 -19.01 -11.68
CA ARG A 79 3.44 -20.38 -11.19
C ARG A 79 3.22 -20.53 -9.70
N ALA A 80 3.59 -19.52 -8.90
CA ALA A 80 3.37 -19.52 -7.47
C ALA A 80 1.88 -19.49 -7.13
N LEU A 81 1.11 -18.64 -7.79
CA LEU A 81 -0.35 -18.56 -7.68
C LEU A 81 -1.03 -19.88 -8.00
N GLU A 82 -0.72 -20.49 -9.15
CA GLU A 82 -1.26 -21.80 -9.54
C GLU A 82 -0.91 -22.89 -8.52
N ARG A 83 0.32 -22.89 -8.01
CA ARG A 83 0.74 -23.85 -6.97
C ARG A 83 -0.12 -23.70 -5.70
N PHE A 84 -0.35 -22.50 -5.23
CA PHE A 84 -1.20 -22.25 -4.07
C PHE A 84 -2.67 -22.59 -4.32
N ALA A 85 -3.20 -22.21 -5.49
CA ALA A 85 -4.56 -22.56 -5.87
C ALA A 85 -4.79 -24.09 -5.84
N ARG A 86 -3.83 -24.87 -6.35
CA ARG A 86 -3.88 -26.32 -6.36
C ARG A 86 -3.57 -26.97 -5.00
N SER A 87 -2.99 -26.23 -4.04
CA SER A 87 -2.66 -26.74 -2.69
C SER A 87 -3.77 -26.56 -1.67
N GLY A 88 -4.95 -26.13 -2.10
CA GLY A 88 -6.14 -25.99 -1.26
C GLY A 88 -6.22 -24.67 -0.49
N CYS A 89 -5.56 -23.62 -0.94
CA CYS A 89 -5.78 -22.27 -0.41
C CYS A 89 -7.20 -21.80 -0.72
N ASN A 90 -7.90 -21.23 0.26
CA ASN A 90 -9.24 -20.67 0.10
C ASN A 90 -9.18 -19.18 -0.29
N ILE A 91 -8.15 -18.48 0.18
CA ILE A 91 -7.85 -17.09 -0.14
C ILE A 91 -6.35 -16.94 -0.36
N ILE A 92 -5.96 -16.17 -1.37
CA ILE A 92 -4.56 -15.91 -1.74
C ILE A 92 -4.33 -14.41 -1.80
N PHE A 93 -3.38 -13.94 -0.98
CA PHE A 93 -2.91 -12.55 -0.96
C PHE A 93 -1.66 -12.42 -1.82
N THR A 94 -1.68 -11.51 -2.79
CA THR A 94 -0.55 -11.19 -3.65
C THR A 94 -0.09 -9.76 -3.39
N THR A 95 1.16 -9.58 -2.98
CA THR A 95 1.64 -8.35 -2.35
C THR A 95 2.63 -7.58 -3.20
N SER A 96 2.37 -7.45 -4.50
CA SER A 96 3.15 -6.60 -5.39
C SER A 96 2.35 -6.12 -6.59
N PHE A 97 2.54 -4.88 -7.01
CA PHE A 97 1.90 -4.29 -8.18
C PHE A 97 2.06 -5.16 -9.43
N GLY A 98 3.24 -5.70 -9.68
CA GLY A 98 3.52 -6.52 -10.85
C GLY A 98 2.89 -7.94 -10.83
N TYR A 99 2.21 -8.33 -9.75
CA TYR A 99 1.42 -9.56 -9.72
C TYR A 99 0.01 -9.42 -10.30
N MET A 100 -0.38 -8.21 -10.71
CA MET A 100 -1.75 -7.89 -11.13
C MET A 100 -2.28 -8.77 -12.25
N ASP A 101 -1.53 -8.92 -13.35
CA ASP A 101 -1.96 -9.72 -14.49
C ASP A 101 -1.96 -11.22 -14.17
N ALA A 102 -0.95 -11.69 -13.44
CA ALA A 102 -0.87 -13.09 -12.99
C ALA A 102 -2.04 -13.45 -12.06
N THR A 103 -2.41 -12.55 -11.13
CA THR A 103 -3.54 -12.76 -10.22
C THR A 103 -4.85 -12.89 -10.99
N ASN A 104 -5.15 -11.95 -11.90
CA ASN A 104 -6.38 -12.00 -12.70
C ASN A 104 -6.42 -13.24 -13.61
N LYS A 105 -5.30 -13.60 -14.24
CA LYS A 105 -5.21 -14.78 -15.10
C LYS A 105 -5.49 -16.07 -14.33
N VAL A 106 -4.87 -16.26 -13.17
CA VAL A 106 -5.06 -17.49 -12.36
C VAL A 106 -6.46 -17.51 -11.74
N ALA A 107 -6.99 -16.38 -11.33
CA ALA A 107 -8.34 -16.29 -10.76
C ALA A 107 -9.43 -16.78 -11.73
N ALA A 108 -9.24 -16.61 -13.03
CA ALA A 108 -10.16 -17.14 -14.07
C ALA A 108 -10.32 -18.66 -14.01
N ASP A 109 -9.22 -19.38 -13.72
CA ASP A 109 -9.17 -20.84 -13.70
C ASP A 109 -9.61 -21.42 -12.34
N PHE A 110 -9.67 -20.60 -11.29
CA PHE A 110 -10.01 -21.01 -9.91
C PHE A 110 -11.11 -20.14 -9.30
N PRO A 111 -12.36 -20.18 -9.82
CA PRO A 111 -13.43 -19.26 -9.43
C PRO A 111 -13.88 -19.40 -7.96
N ASP A 112 -13.63 -20.52 -7.31
CA ASP A 112 -13.99 -20.78 -5.91
C ASP A 112 -12.98 -20.19 -4.92
N ILE A 113 -11.76 -19.89 -5.35
CA ILE A 113 -10.70 -19.28 -4.54
C ILE A 113 -10.85 -17.76 -4.58
N LYS A 114 -10.63 -17.10 -3.45
CA LYS A 114 -10.60 -15.63 -3.34
C LYS A 114 -9.18 -15.13 -3.52
N PHE A 115 -9.03 -14.03 -4.25
CA PHE A 115 -7.74 -13.38 -4.50
C PHE A 115 -7.80 -11.95 -4.02
N GLU A 116 -6.85 -11.59 -3.18
CA GLU A 116 -6.63 -10.24 -2.66
C GLU A 116 -5.31 -9.72 -3.22
N HIS A 117 -5.38 -8.69 -4.05
CA HIS A 117 -4.20 -8.16 -4.74
C HIS A 117 -3.85 -6.75 -4.24
N ALA A 118 -2.65 -6.60 -3.66
CA ALA A 118 -2.15 -5.32 -3.17
C ALA A 118 -1.72 -4.40 -4.32
N THR A 119 -2.00 -3.09 -4.16
CA THR A 119 -1.58 -1.97 -5.02
C THR A 119 -2.07 -2.04 -6.48
N GLY A 120 -2.91 -3.03 -6.83
CA GLY A 120 -3.45 -3.18 -8.17
C GLY A 120 -4.82 -2.51 -8.35
N TYR A 121 -5.24 -2.40 -9.61
CA TYR A 121 -6.55 -1.82 -9.98
C TYR A 121 -7.42 -2.78 -10.80
N LYS A 122 -6.88 -3.87 -11.35
CA LYS A 122 -7.65 -4.83 -12.16
C LYS A 122 -8.42 -5.81 -11.28
N ARG A 123 -9.71 -5.93 -11.52
CA ARG A 123 -10.63 -6.88 -10.90
C ARG A 123 -11.51 -7.49 -11.99
N GLU A 124 -10.90 -8.27 -12.89
CA GLU A 124 -11.55 -8.79 -14.09
C GLU A 124 -12.49 -9.96 -13.79
N HIS A 125 -12.34 -10.59 -12.61
CA HIS A 125 -13.13 -11.74 -12.18
C HIS A 125 -13.80 -11.46 -10.82
N PRO A 126 -15.00 -12.01 -10.56
CA PRO A 126 -15.77 -11.73 -9.33
C PRO A 126 -15.11 -12.25 -8.04
N ASN A 127 -14.05 -13.05 -8.16
CA ASN A 127 -13.27 -13.57 -7.05
C ASN A 127 -11.92 -12.84 -6.84
N VAL A 128 -11.72 -11.67 -7.46
CA VAL A 128 -10.55 -10.82 -7.29
C VAL A 128 -10.94 -9.52 -6.63
N ALA A 129 -10.38 -9.22 -5.47
CA ALA A 129 -10.42 -7.92 -4.81
C ALA A 129 -9.05 -7.25 -4.88
N THR A 130 -9.01 -5.94 -4.71
CA THR A 130 -7.78 -5.17 -4.62
C THR A 130 -7.76 -4.38 -3.33
N TYR A 131 -6.57 -4.21 -2.74
CA TYR A 131 -6.36 -3.39 -1.57
C TYR A 131 -5.07 -2.58 -1.69
N ASP A 132 -5.06 -1.41 -1.05
CA ASP A 132 -3.94 -0.50 -1.06
C ASP A 132 -4.00 0.42 0.16
N SER A 133 -2.87 1.04 0.51
CA SER A 133 -2.80 2.06 1.54
C SER A 133 -2.63 3.45 0.93
N LYS A 134 -3.23 4.47 1.57
CA LYS A 134 -2.99 5.88 1.24
C LYS A 134 -1.65 6.32 1.86
N PHE A 135 -0.58 5.61 1.50
CA PHE A 135 0.76 5.79 2.03
C PHE A 135 1.28 7.23 1.87
N PHE A 136 0.81 7.92 0.83
CA PHE A 136 1.11 9.34 0.59
C PHE A 136 0.74 10.24 1.76
N GLN A 137 -0.21 9.84 2.63
CA GLN A 137 -0.59 10.61 3.81
C GLN A 137 0.59 10.76 4.78
N GLY A 138 1.29 9.66 5.06
CA GLY A 138 2.52 9.70 5.87
C GLY A 138 3.65 10.45 5.17
N ARG A 139 3.73 10.38 3.82
CA ARG A 139 4.73 11.13 3.05
C ARG A 139 4.63 12.64 3.23
N TYR A 140 3.42 13.18 3.30
CA TYR A 140 3.21 14.60 3.59
C TYR A 140 3.79 15.00 4.96
N VAL A 141 3.47 14.21 5.98
CA VAL A 141 3.94 14.45 7.36
C VAL A 141 5.46 14.42 7.42
N ILE A 142 6.11 13.41 6.83
CA ILE A 142 7.58 13.33 6.85
C ILE A 142 8.24 14.40 5.97
N GLY A 143 7.56 14.90 4.94
CA GLY A 143 8.02 16.06 4.17
C GLY A 143 8.10 17.32 5.02
N GLN A 144 7.09 17.60 5.85
CA GLN A 144 7.10 18.71 6.80
C GLN A 144 8.23 18.58 7.81
N ILE A 145 8.41 17.37 8.38
CA ILE A 145 9.50 17.09 9.31
C ILE A 145 10.85 17.35 8.65
N ALA A 146 11.03 16.86 7.41
CA ALA A 146 12.28 17.05 6.66
C ALA A 146 12.63 18.53 6.49
N ALA A 147 11.67 19.35 6.11
CA ALA A 147 11.92 20.80 5.92
C ALA A 147 12.23 21.54 7.22
N GLN A 148 11.73 21.05 8.36
CA GLN A 148 12.03 21.65 9.66
C GLN A 148 13.37 21.20 10.27
N VAL A 149 13.82 19.96 9.96
CA VAL A 149 15.00 19.34 10.59
C VAL A 149 16.24 19.51 9.72
N SER A 150 16.11 19.58 8.39
CA SER A 150 17.24 19.70 7.47
C SER A 150 18.01 21.00 7.71
N GLU A 151 19.34 20.87 7.83
CA GLU A 151 20.27 22.01 7.87
C GLU A 151 20.65 22.48 6.45
N THR A 152 20.49 21.60 5.44
CA THR A 152 20.83 21.89 4.04
C THR A 152 19.65 22.38 3.22
N GLY A 153 18.44 22.33 3.78
CA GLY A 153 17.21 22.62 3.05
C GLY A 153 16.91 21.59 1.93
N SER A 154 17.42 20.36 2.07
CA SER A 154 17.29 19.35 1.01
C SER A 154 17.19 17.93 1.55
N ALA A 155 16.46 17.08 0.81
CA ALA A 155 16.35 15.65 1.08
C ALA A 155 16.63 14.80 -0.16
N GLY A 156 17.04 13.55 0.08
CA GLY A 156 17.16 12.52 -0.93
C GLY A 156 16.03 11.50 -0.87
N TYR A 157 15.45 11.17 -2.01
CA TYR A 157 14.40 10.17 -2.16
C TYR A 157 14.90 9.00 -3.02
N ILE A 158 14.98 7.81 -2.44
CA ILE A 158 15.35 6.58 -3.15
C ILE A 158 14.06 5.94 -3.63
N ALA A 159 13.83 5.93 -4.95
CA ALA A 159 12.60 5.47 -5.57
C ALA A 159 12.80 4.13 -6.30
N SER A 160 11.82 3.24 -6.20
CA SER A 160 11.83 1.90 -6.81
C SER A 160 11.47 1.92 -8.30
N PHE A 161 10.18 1.98 -8.62
CA PHE A 161 9.66 2.01 -10.00
C PHE A 161 8.71 3.19 -10.19
N PRO A 162 8.64 3.79 -11.40
CA PRO A 162 7.80 4.95 -11.68
C PRO A 162 6.32 4.58 -11.88
N ILE A 163 5.72 3.98 -10.86
CA ILE A 163 4.29 3.67 -10.79
C ILE A 163 3.55 4.77 -10.01
N PRO A 164 2.22 4.90 -10.18
CA PRO A 164 1.45 5.98 -9.54
C PRO A 164 1.65 6.09 -8.03
N GLU A 165 1.68 4.99 -7.30
CA GLU A 165 1.88 4.93 -5.85
C GLU A 165 3.20 5.59 -5.43
N VAL A 166 4.31 5.27 -6.11
CA VAL A 166 5.63 5.85 -5.83
C VAL A 166 5.66 7.34 -6.16
N ILE A 167 5.05 7.73 -7.29
CA ILE A 167 4.96 9.14 -7.72
C ILE A 167 4.10 9.95 -6.74
N GLN A 168 2.98 9.39 -6.25
CA GLN A 168 2.18 10.01 -5.17
C GLN A 168 3.04 10.29 -3.94
N GLY A 169 3.85 9.30 -3.53
CA GLY A 169 4.74 9.43 -2.37
C GLY A 169 5.75 10.55 -2.53
N ILE A 170 6.42 10.63 -3.68
CA ILE A 170 7.39 11.69 -3.99
C ILE A 170 6.71 13.08 -3.99
N ASN A 171 5.58 13.20 -4.68
CA ASN A 171 4.83 14.46 -4.77
C ASN A 171 4.31 14.90 -3.40
N SER A 172 3.74 13.99 -2.63
CA SER A 172 3.20 14.29 -1.30
C SER A 172 4.29 14.72 -0.32
N PHE A 173 5.46 14.07 -0.36
CA PHE A 173 6.63 14.49 0.41
C PHE A 173 7.02 15.93 0.07
N MET A 174 7.12 16.25 -1.23
CA MET A 174 7.50 17.60 -1.68
C MET A 174 6.47 18.65 -1.27
N LEU A 175 5.17 18.36 -1.41
CA LEU A 175 4.11 19.25 -0.96
C LEU A 175 4.16 19.49 0.55
N GLY A 176 4.44 18.45 1.33
CA GLY A 176 4.67 18.58 2.77
C GLY A 176 5.86 19.47 3.10
N ALA A 177 6.99 19.26 2.44
CA ALA A 177 8.19 20.07 2.62
C ALA A 177 7.97 21.54 2.22
N GLN A 178 7.38 21.79 1.06
CA GLN A 178 7.08 23.14 0.58
C GLN A 178 6.05 23.89 1.42
N SER A 179 5.19 23.20 2.16
CA SER A 179 4.28 23.84 3.12
C SER A 179 5.00 24.53 4.29
N ILE A 180 6.26 24.15 4.51
CA ILE A 180 7.14 24.68 5.57
C ILE A 180 8.23 25.57 4.97
N ASP A 181 8.95 25.06 3.98
CA ASP A 181 10.01 25.78 3.26
C ASP A 181 9.74 25.73 1.74
N PRO A 182 9.24 26.83 1.13
CA PRO A 182 8.95 26.85 -0.32
C PRO A 182 10.17 26.63 -1.21
N ASP A 183 11.39 26.84 -0.70
CA ASP A 183 12.65 26.69 -1.43
C ASP A 183 13.31 25.32 -1.17
N PHE A 184 12.62 24.40 -0.46
CA PHE A 184 13.15 23.06 -0.16
C PHE A 184 13.43 22.26 -1.42
N GLU A 185 14.58 21.58 -1.47
CA GLU A 185 15.01 20.76 -2.62
C GLU A 185 14.79 19.26 -2.35
N LEU A 186 14.27 18.54 -3.33
CA LEU A 186 14.15 17.08 -3.30
C LEU A 186 14.91 16.46 -4.47
N LYS A 187 15.91 15.62 -4.16
CA LYS A 187 16.71 14.86 -5.13
C LYS A 187 16.22 13.42 -5.19
N VAL A 188 15.82 12.94 -6.38
CA VAL A 188 15.26 11.62 -6.57
C VAL A 188 16.23 10.71 -7.32
N VAL A 189 16.49 9.53 -6.77
CA VAL A 189 17.30 8.47 -7.43
C VAL A 189 16.43 7.24 -7.63
N TRP A 190 16.25 6.82 -8.88
CA TRP A 190 15.51 5.63 -9.27
C TRP A 190 16.44 4.42 -9.35
N VAL A 191 16.18 3.37 -8.55
CA VAL A 191 17.01 2.16 -8.48
C VAL A 191 16.46 0.98 -9.29
N ASN A 192 15.22 1.08 -9.77
CA ASN A 192 14.54 0.05 -10.58
C ASN A 192 14.55 -1.33 -9.92
N THR A 193 14.24 -1.36 -8.63
CA THR A 193 14.07 -2.57 -7.83
C THR A 193 13.21 -2.26 -6.61
N TRP A 194 12.47 -3.25 -6.10
CA TRP A 194 11.81 -3.14 -4.79
C TRP A 194 12.80 -3.39 -3.66
N PHE A 195 13.66 -4.40 -3.80
CA PHE A 195 14.61 -4.82 -2.78
C PHE A 195 15.96 -5.15 -3.41
N ASP A 196 16.98 -4.34 -3.15
CA ASP A 196 18.38 -4.57 -3.48
C ASP A 196 19.24 -3.72 -2.53
N PRO A 197 19.64 -4.27 -1.36
CA PRO A 197 20.38 -3.52 -0.35
C PRO A 197 21.65 -2.84 -0.88
N GLY A 198 22.30 -3.45 -1.90
CA GLY A 198 23.49 -2.89 -2.53
C GLY A 198 23.19 -1.61 -3.32
N LYS A 199 22.18 -1.67 -4.22
CA LYS A 199 21.77 -0.50 -5.00
C LYS A 199 21.18 0.61 -4.11
N GLU A 200 20.40 0.23 -3.09
CA GLU A 200 19.81 1.17 -2.15
C GLU A 200 20.88 1.89 -1.32
N ALA A 201 21.90 1.15 -0.83
CA ALA A 201 23.03 1.74 -0.14
C ALA A 201 23.85 2.68 -1.05
N ASP A 202 24.06 2.32 -2.32
CA ASP A 202 24.78 3.15 -3.27
C ASP A 202 24.00 4.42 -3.62
N ALA A 203 22.68 4.32 -3.79
CA ALA A 203 21.80 5.48 -3.99
C ALA A 203 21.83 6.42 -2.77
N ALA A 204 21.77 5.88 -1.54
CA ALA A 204 21.90 6.65 -0.31
C ALA A 204 23.22 7.43 -0.26
N LYS A 205 24.36 6.76 -0.56
CA LYS A 205 25.67 7.42 -0.61
C LYS A 205 25.73 8.54 -1.64
N VAL A 206 25.21 8.29 -2.87
CA VAL A 206 25.17 9.30 -3.94
C VAL A 206 24.40 10.54 -3.50
N LEU A 207 23.24 10.35 -2.88
CA LEU A 207 22.40 11.45 -2.38
C LEU A 207 23.12 12.25 -1.28
N LEU A 208 23.70 11.58 -0.28
CA LEU A 208 24.44 12.22 0.81
C LEU A 208 25.72 12.92 0.31
N ASP A 209 26.47 12.31 -0.62
CA ASP A 209 27.62 12.93 -1.27
C ASP A 209 27.20 14.15 -2.13
N GLY A 210 25.94 14.16 -2.61
CA GLY A 210 25.28 15.26 -3.28
C GLY A 210 24.81 16.40 -2.38
N GLY A 211 25.04 16.29 -1.06
CA GLY A 211 24.84 17.35 -0.06
C GLY A 211 23.50 17.33 0.65
N VAL A 212 22.63 16.32 0.45
CA VAL A 212 21.44 16.17 1.28
C VAL A 212 21.82 15.66 2.68
N ASP A 213 21.05 16.00 3.70
CA ASP A 213 21.23 15.56 5.08
C ASP A 213 20.07 14.73 5.63
N ILE A 214 19.05 14.51 4.79
CA ILE A 214 17.88 13.69 5.10
C ILE A 214 17.63 12.70 3.96
N LEU A 215 17.36 11.43 4.33
CA LEU A 215 16.96 10.38 3.37
C LEU A 215 15.55 9.89 3.63
N THR A 216 14.84 9.63 2.55
CA THR A 216 13.61 8.82 2.53
C THR A 216 13.68 7.82 1.37
N GLN A 217 12.89 6.76 1.44
CA GLN A 217 12.92 5.71 0.44
C GLN A 217 11.52 5.17 0.15
N HIS A 218 11.37 4.61 -1.04
CA HIS A 218 10.25 3.74 -1.42
C HIS A 218 10.83 2.44 -2.00
N THR A 219 11.75 1.87 -1.24
CA THR A 219 12.42 0.58 -1.42
C THR A 219 12.45 -0.11 -0.05
N ASP A 220 12.74 -1.40 -0.01
CA ASP A 220 12.36 -2.24 1.13
C ASP A 220 13.49 -2.56 2.10
N SER A 221 14.77 -2.32 1.73
CA SER A 221 15.86 -2.68 2.63
C SER A 221 16.15 -1.61 3.68
N THR A 222 16.76 -2.02 4.77
CA THR A 222 17.24 -1.13 5.82
C THR A 222 18.56 -0.42 5.46
N ALA A 223 19.12 -0.70 4.29
CA ALA A 223 20.44 -0.18 3.91
C ALA A 223 20.51 1.36 3.86
N PRO A 224 19.53 2.11 3.34
CA PRO A 224 19.54 3.57 3.39
C PRO A 224 19.57 4.13 4.81
N MET A 225 18.80 3.54 5.75
CA MET A 225 18.82 3.92 7.16
C MET A 225 20.20 3.72 7.78
N GLN A 226 20.84 2.58 7.50
CA GLN A 226 22.17 2.27 8.01
C GLN A 226 23.24 3.22 7.42
N VAL A 227 23.18 3.52 6.12
CA VAL A 227 24.08 4.48 5.48
C VAL A 227 23.89 5.89 6.05
N ALA A 228 22.64 6.32 6.30
CA ALA A 228 22.37 7.59 6.95
C ALA A 228 23.01 7.64 8.37
N ALA A 229 22.82 6.56 9.15
CA ALA A 229 23.42 6.45 10.49
C ALA A 229 24.96 6.52 10.46
N GLU A 230 25.59 5.83 9.51
CA GLU A 230 27.06 5.87 9.34
C GLU A 230 27.58 7.27 8.97
N ARG A 231 26.77 8.06 8.29
CA ARG A 231 27.12 9.40 7.80
C ARG A 231 26.67 10.54 8.71
N GLY A 232 25.94 10.23 9.80
CA GLY A 232 25.39 11.23 10.71
C GLY A 232 24.27 12.08 10.11
N ALA A 233 23.57 11.53 9.11
CA ALA A 233 22.39 12.11 8.50
C ALA A 233 21.12 11.55 9.17
N HIS A 234 19.99 12.17 8.90
CA HIS A 234 18.68 11.66 9.33
C HIS A 234 18.00 10.82 8.24
N ALA A 235 17.07 9.95 8.64
CA ALA A 235 16.29 9.15 7.69
C ALA A 235 14.90 8.83 8.23
N PHE A 236 14.01 8.45 7.30
CA PHE A 236 12.68 7.92 7.58
C PHE A 236 12.62 6.44 7.22
N GLY A 237 11.95 5.65 8.05
CA GLY A 237 11.68 4.25 7.76
C GLY A 237 10.55 4.08 6.73
N GLN A 238 10.54 2.91 6.07
CA GLN A 238 9.62 2.54 5.00
C GLN A 238 8.84 1.29 5.35
N ALA A 239 7.51 1.36 5.23
CA ALA A 239 6.53 0.31 5.44
C ALA A 239 6.51 -0.31 6.85
N SER A 240 7.60 -0.28 7.60
CA SER A 240 7.72 -0.75 8.98
C SER A 240 8.60 0.19 9.84
N ASP A 241 8.61 -0.01 11.16
CA ASP A 241 9.49 0.75 12.06
C ASP A 241 10.92 0.24 11.95
N MET A 242 11.80 1.05 11.34
CA MET A 242 13.22 0.73 11.13
C MET A 242 14.16 1.28 12.22
N ILE A 243 13.62 1.75 13.37
CA ILE A 243 14.40 2.39 14.43
C ILE A 243 15.59 1.54 14.93
N ALA A 244 15.48 0.21 14.88
CA ALA A 244 16.53 -0.71 15.28
C ALA A 244 17.81 -0.59 14.43
N PHE A 245 17.71 -0.04 13.21
CA PHE A 245 18.80 0.12 12.26
C PHE A 245 19.44 1.51 12.24
N GLY A 246 18.78 2.48 12.90
CA GLY A 246 19.27 3.84 13.06
C GLY A 246 18.64 4.54 14.26
N PRO A 247 18.94 4.12 15.52
CA PRO A 247 18.24 4.64 16.70
C PRO A 247 18.39 6.15 16.91
N GLU A 248 19.52 6.73 16.48
CA GLU A 248 19.81 8.17 16.55
C GLU A 248 19.60 8.89 15.22
N THR A 249 19.15 8.16 14.18
CA THR A 249 19.02 8.62 12.80
C THR A 249 17.58 8.72 12.36
N GLN A 250 16.75 7.73 12.75
CA GLN A 250 15.35 7.70 12.37
C GLN A 250 14.57 8.83 13.03
N LEU A 251 13.88 9.64 12.21
CA LEU A 251 12.94 10.66 12.69
C LEU A 251 11.57 10.05 12.98
N THR A 252 11.07 9.22 12.10
CA THR A 252 9.89 8.35 12.22
C THR A 252 9.88 7.34 11.08
N SER A 253 8.88 6.46 11.05
CA SER A 253 8.57 5.57 9.92
C SER A 253 7.10 5.69 9.54
N ILE A 254 6.79 5.46 8.28
CA ILE A 254 5.42 5.24 7.82
C ILE A 254 5.22 3.72 7.81
N ILE A 255 4.21 3.24 8.51
CA ILE A 255 3.94 1.81 8.70
C ILE A 255 2.63 1.46 8.00
N ASP A 256 2.63 0.37 7.25
CA ASP A 256 1.42 -0.26 6.72
C ASP A 256 0.89 -1.30 7.72
N ASP A 257 -0.26 -1.09 8.33
CA ASP A 257 -0.89 -2.08 9.22
C ASP A 257 -1.90 -2.96 8.46
N TRP A 258 -1.41 -4.05 7.90
CA TRP A 258 -2.20 -5.02 7.14
C TRP A 258 -2.98 -6.01 8.01
N GLY A 259 -2.64 -6.12 9.28
CA GLY A 259 -3.20 -7.13 10.17
C GLY A 259 -4.73 -7.12 10.25
N PRO A 260 -5.37 -6.00 10.59
CA PRO A 260 -6.82 -5.89 10.66
C PRO A 260 -7.51 -6.21 9.34
N TYR A 261 -6.96 -5.74 8.21
CA TYR A 261 -7.48 -6.04 6.88
C TYR A 261 -7.46 -7.54 6.58
N TYR A 262 -6.35 -8.21 6.85
CA TYR A 262 -6.25 -9.65 6.62
C TYR A 262 -7.25 -10.44 7.46
N VAL A 263 -7.43 -10.07 8.74
CA VAL A 263 -8.44 -10.69 9.60
C VAL A 263 -9.83 -10.53 9.00
N GLU A 264 -10.22 -9.30 8.62
CA GLU A 264 -11.54 -9.02 8.02
C GLU A 264 -11.79 -9.87 6.78
N ARG A 265 -10.81 -9.91 5.84
CA ARG A 265 -10.99 -10.65 4.57
C ARG A 265 -11.05 -12.17 4.78
N ILE A 266 -10.25 -12.71 5.72
CA ILE A 266 -10.26 -14.13 6.06
C ILE A 266 -11.55 -14.50 6.80
N GLU A 267 -12.05 -13.67 7.72
CA GLU A 267 -13.34 -13.86 8.38
C GLU A 267 -14.50 -13.84 7.38
N ALA A 268 -14.47 -12.95 6.41
CA ALA A 268 -15.45 -12.91 5.33
C ALA A 268 -15.50 -14.22 4.52
N VAL A 269 -14.34 -14.89 4.32
CA VAL A 269 -14.30 -16.22 3.69
C VAL A 269 -14.84 -17.29 4.65
N LEU A 270 -14.48 -17.26 5.94
CA LEU A 270 -15.01 -18.16 6.96
C LEU A 270 -16.55 -18.11 7.02
N ASP A 271 -17.10 -16.90 7.00
CA ASP A 271 -18.55 -16.66 7.13
C ASP A 271 -19.32 -16.80 5.81
N GLY A 272 -18.62 -16.96 4.68
CA GLY A 272 -19.21 -17.02 3.34
C GLY A 272 -19.77 -15.68 2.86
N THR A 273 -19.30 -14.57 3.41
CA THR A 273 -19.74 -13.19 3.10
C THR A 273 -18.72 -12.41 2.26
N TRP A 274 -17.64 -13.06 1.85
CA TRP A 274 -16.61 -12.39 1.04
C TRP A 274 -17.19 -11.86 -0.27
N GLU A 275 -16.95 -10.58 -0.55
CA GLU A 275 -17.36 -9.91 -1.77
C GLU A 275 -16.16 -9.23 -2.44
N GLN A 276 -16.22 -9.10 -3.75
CA GLN A 276 -15.24 -8.31 -4.52
C GLN A 276 -15.32 -6.84 -4.09
N GLN A 277 -14.17 -6.26 -3.76
CA GLN A 277 -14.09 -4.83 -3.42
C GLN A 277 -12.76 -4.22 -3.88
N ALA A 278 -12.70 -2.89 -3.86
CA ALA A 278 -11.47 -2.11 -3.92
C ALA A 278 -11.34 -1.37 -2.59
N THR A 279 -10.34 -1.70 -1.82
CA THR A 279 -10.04 -1.02 -0.57
C THR A 279 -8.83 -0.13 -0.78
N TRP A 280 -8.97 1.17 -0.53
CA TRP A 280 -7.85 2.10 -0.48
C TRP A 280 -8.00 2.94 0.78
N ALA A 281 -7.32 2.52 1.83
CA ALA A 281 -7.51 3.01 3.18
C ALA A 281 -6.25 3.73 3.67
N GLY A 282 -6.42 4.66 4.60
CA GLY A 282 -5.35 5.51 5.09
C GLY A 282 -5.23 5.53 6.61
N MET A 283 -4.83 6.69 7.14
CA MET A 283 -4.68 6.92 8.57
C MET A 283 -6.01 6.83 9.32
N ALA A 284 -7.12 7.29 8.70
CA ALA A 284 -8.45 7.24 9.32
C ALA A 284 -8.92 5.82 9.61
N GLU A 285 -8.58 4.88 8.74
CA GLU A 285 -8.93 3.46 8.85
C GLU A 285 -7.84 2.65 9.58
N GLY A 286 -6.69 3.27 9.91
CA GLY A 286 -5.57 2.62 10.57
C GLY A 286 -4.70 1.74 9.67
N HIS A 287 -4.84 1.85 8.34
CA HIS A 287 -3.95 1.16 7.39
C HIS A 287 -2.59 1.83 7.30
N VAL A 288 -2.51 3.14 7.49
CA VAL A 288 -1.27 3.91 7.59
C VAL A 288 -1.11 4.41 8.99
N VAL A 289 0.00 4.08 9.62
CA VAL A 289 0.33 4.44 11.00
C VAL A 289 1.72 5.07 11.03
N MET A 290 1.89 6.13 11.81
CA MET A 290 3.21 6.71 12.03
C MET A 290 3.89 6.03 13.23
N ALA A 291 5.17 5.65 13.06
CA ALA A 291 6.01 5.22 14.18
C ALA A 291 6.25 6.39 15.15
N PRO A 292 6.72 6.16 16.37
CA PRO A 292 7.05 7.23 17.28
C PRO A 292 7.97 8.28 16.63
N TYR A 293 7.64 9.55 16.85
CA TYR A 293 8.48 10.69 16.45
C TYR A 293 9.70 10.79 17.38
N THR A 294 10.89 10.64 16.81
CA THR A 294 12.17 10.56 17.53
C THR A 294 13.21 11.50 16.92
N ASN A 295 14.28 11.78 17.62
CA ASN A 295 15.47 12.51 17.13
C ASN A 295 15.14 13.88 16.48
N MET A 296 14.08 14.55 16.93
CA MET A 296 13.66 15.86 16.44
C MET A 296 13.26 16.77 17.60
N PRO A 297 13.24 18.11 17.42
CA PRO A 297 12.75 19.07 18.42
C PRO A 297 11.26 18.84 18.76
N ASP A 298 10.87 19.20 20.00
CA ASP A 298 9.50 19.00 20.49
C ASP A 298 8.44 19.79 19.68
N ASP A 299 8.78 20.95 19.15
CA ASP A 299 7.90 21.75 18.29
C ASP A 299 7.68 21.12 16.91
N VAL A 300 8.70 20.48 16.34
CA VAL A 300 8.59 19.70 15.10
C VAL A 300 7.69 18.47 15.31
N LYS A 301 7.90 17.77 16.42
CA LYS A 301 7.05 16.66 16.81
C LYS A 301 5.58 17.10 16.97
N ALA A 302 5.32 18.20 17.68
CA ALA A 302 3.97 18.71 17.86
C ALA A 302 3.29 19.10 16.53
N MET A 303 4.03 19.70 15.59
CA MET A 303 3.55 19.99 14.25
C MET A 303 3.17 18.69 13.49
N ALA A 304 4.04 17.68 13.55
CA ALA A 304 3.78 16.40 12.89
C ALA A 304 2.53 15.70 13.44
N GLU A 305 2.39 15.64 14.79
CA GLU A 305 1.21 15.08 15.47
C GLU A 305 -0.07 15.86 15.12
N GLU A 306 0.00 17.19 14.98
CA GLU A 306 -1.15 18.00 14.56
C GLU A 306 -1.56 17.70 13.11
N THR A 307 -0.58 17.58 12.20
CA THR A 307 -0.86 17.26 10.79
C THR A 307 -1.42 15.85 10.63
N GLU A 308 -0.83 14.86 11.32
CA GLU A 308 -1.34 13.50 11.37
C GLU A 308 -2.80 13.45 11.84
N ALA A 309 -3.12 14.20 12.92
CA ALA A 309 -4.49 14.27 13.45
C ALA A 309 -5.47 14.91 12.45
N LYS A 310 -5.08 15.95 11.72
CA LYS A 310 -5.91 16.57 10.69
C LYS A 310 -6.15 15.65 9.50
N ILE A 311 -5.15 14.89 9.07
CA ILE A 311 -5.30 13.90 8.00
C ILE A 311 -6.22 12.76 8.47
N THR A 312 -5.98 12.23 9.67
CA THR A 312 -6.78 11.15 10.27
C THR A 312 -8.25 11.53 10.43
N SER A 313 -8.53 12.78 10.83
CA SER A 313 -9.91 13.27 10.97
C SER A 313 -10.58 13.65 9.63
N GLY A 314 -9.83 13.69 8.52
CA GLY A 314 -10.30 14.17 7.23
C GLY A 314 -10.45 15.68 7.13
N GLU A 315 -9.94 16.45 8.12
CA GLU A 315 -9.91 17.91 8.08
C GLU A 315 -8.94 18.44 7.00
N PHE A 316 -7.89 17.68 6.71
CA PHE A 316 -6.88 18.01 5.72
C PHE A 316 -6.57 16.81 4.81
N HIS A 317 -6.38 17.10 3.52
CA HIS A 317 -5.92 16.11 2.53
C HIS A 317 -4.60 16.60 1.90
N PRO A 318 -3.54 15.76 1.83
CA PRO A 318 -2.23 16.13 1.28
C PRO A 318 -2.25 16.74 -0.11
N PHE A 319 -3.14 16.27 -0.97
CA PHE A 319 -3.35 16.82 -2.31
C PHE A 319 -4.53 17.80 -2.32
N THR A 320 -4.39 18.90 -1.57
CA THR A 320 -5.31 20.05 -1.60
C THR A 320 -4.63 21.22 -2.28
N GLY A 321 -5.28 21.78 -3.32
CA GLY A 321 -4.76 22.90 -4.09
C GLY A 321 -4.67 24.23 -3.31
N PRO A 322 -3.90 25.19 -3.86
CA PRO A 322 -3.39 25.19 -5.22
C PRO A 322 -2.15 24.31 -5.41
N ILE A 323 -2.15 23.46 -6.43
CA ILE A 323 -0.98 22.64 -6.78
C ILE A 323 -0.64 22.82 -8.25
N MET A 324 0.64 23.13 -8.48
CA MET A 324 1.21 23.25 -9.83
C MET A 324 1.98 21.97 -10.18
N LYS A 325 1.92 21.57 -11.46
CA LYS A 325 2.80 20.53 -11.99
C LYS A 325 4.20 21.08 -12.23
N GLN A 326 5.17 20.19 -12.40
CA GLN A 326 6.56 20.54 -12.70
C GLN A 326 6.70 21.44 -13.93
N ASP A 327 5.85 21.29 -14.94
CA ASP A 327 5.85 22.11 -16.16
C ASP A 327 5.22 23.50 -15.98
N GLY A 328 4.77 23.85 -14.78
CA GLY A 328 4.14 25.12 -14.44
C GLY A 328 2.65 25.19 -14.78
N THR A 329 2.02 24.10 -15.20
CA THR A 329 0.56 24.06 -15.37
C THR A 329 -0.14 23.79 -14.04
N GLU A 330 -1.30 24.44 -13.82
CA GLU A 330 -2.12 24.18 -12.64
C GLU A 330 -2.75 22.79 -12.75
N TRP A 331 -2.63 22.00 -11.66
CA TRP A 331 -3.32 20.72 -11.50
C TRP A 331 -4.57 20.88 -10.66
N LEU A 332 -4.45 21.47 -9.47
CA LEU A 332 -5.57 21.72 -8.57
C LEU A 332 -5.66 23.21 -8.24
N ALA A 333 -6.86 23.78 -8.36
CA ALA A 333 -7.12 25.14 -7.95
C ALA A 333 -7.18 25.25 -6.41
N GLU A 334 -7.17 26.48 -5.88
CA GLU A 334 -7.24 26.72 -4.43
C GLU A 334 -8.46 26.03 -3.78
N GLY A 335 -8.20 25.19 -2.79
CA GLY A 335 -9.19 24.43 -2.04
C GLY A 335 -9.76 23.20 -2.77
N GLU A 336 -9.35 22.94 -4.01
CA GLU A 336 -9.69 21.70 -4.71
C GLU A 336 -8.89 20.53 -4.14
N VAL A 337 -9.52 19.37 -3.99
CA VAL A 337 -8.89 18.15 -3.49
C VAL A 337 -8.84 17.12 -4.62
N ALA A 338 -7.69 16.48 -4.82
CA ALA A 338 -7.54 15.44 -5.83
C ALA A 338 -8.47 14.26 -5.53
N GLU A 339 -9.14 13.77 -6.56
CA GLU A 339 -9.95 12.55 -6.43
C GLU A 339 -9.07 11.29 -6.43
N ASP A 340 -9.49 10.23 -5.74
CA ASP A 340 -8.78 8.94 -5.67
C ASP A 340 -8.45 8.40 -7.07
N GLY A 341 -9.34 8.60 -8.06
CA GLY A 341 -9.12 8.16 -9.44
C GLY A 341 -7.99 8.92 -10.16
N GLU A 342 -7.79 10.20 -9.85
CA GLU A 342 -6.68 11.00 -10.38
C GLU A 342 -5.35 10.56 -9.76
N LEU A 343 -5.35 10.34 -8.44
CA LEU A 343 -4.18 9.84 -7.72
C LEU A 343 -3.77 8.46 -8.22
N ALA A 344 -4.71 7.54 -8.43
CA ALA A 344 -4.43 6.20 -8.96
C ALA A 344 -3.80 6.19 -10.37
N GLY A 345 -3.92 7.31 -11.12
CA GLY A 345 -3.34 7.49 -12.44
C GLY A 345 -2.17 8.48 -12.50
N LEU A 346 -1.63 8.90 -11.35
CA LEU A 346 -0.63 9.97 -11.28
C LEU A 346 0.67 9.58 -12.01
N ASN A 347 1.10 10.44 -12.95
CA ASN A 347 2.24 10.18 -13.82
C ASN A 347 3.09 11.43 -14.10
N PHE A 348 3.08 12.40 -13.20
CA PHE A 348 3.84 13.64 -13.29
C PHE A 348 4.33 14.07 -11.91
N TYR A 349 5.35 14.91 -11.87
CA TYR A 349 5.81 15.57 -10.66
C TYR A 349 5.09 16.89 -10.41
N VAL A 350 4.95 17.25 -9.13
CA VAL A 350 4.56 18.61 -8.73
C VAL A 350 5.74 19.56 -8.88
N GLN A 351 5.45 20.86 -8.90
CA GLN A 351 6.45 21.92 -8.98
C GLN A 351 7.46 21.82 -7.83
N GLY A 352 8.73 22.12 -8.12
CA GLY A 352 9.83 22.11 -7.16
C GLY A 352 10.66 20.82 -7.17
N ILE A 353 10.23 19.78 -7.89
CA ILE A 353 11.04 18.58 -8.14
C ILE A 353 11.73 18.79 -9.50
N ASP A 354 13.05 18.93 -9.49
CA ASP A 354 13.81 19.24 -10.72
C ASP A 354 14.20 17.98 -11.53
N ASP A 355 14.21 16.81 -10.89
CA ASP A 355 14.54 15.55 -11.53
C ASP A 355 13.49 15.15 -12.58
N GLN A 356 13.93 14.38 -13.59
CA GLN A 356 13.02 13.90 -14.62
C GLN A 356 12.37 12.56 -14.19
N LEU A 357 11.06 12.45 -14.41
CA LEU A 357 10.37 11.18 -14.26
C LEU A 357 10.86 10.21 -15.36
N PRO A 358 11.32 8.99 -15.00
CA PRO A 358 11.69 7.97 -15.99
C PRO A 358 10.53 7.64 -16.95
N GLN A 359 10.87 7.44 -18.24
CA GLN A 359 9.90 7.10 -19.30
C GLN A 359 9.79 5.59 -19.49
#